data_2fd8b15ce62e9ee2ad7a23f699ba3477
#
_entry.id   2fd8b15ce62e9ee2ad7a23f699ba3477
#
_cell.length_a   1.000
_cell.length_b   1.000
_cell.length_c   1.000
_cell.angle_alpha   90.00
_cell.angle_beta   90.00
_cell.angle_gamma   90.00
#
_symmetry.space_group_name_H-M   'P 1'
#
loop_
_entity.id
_entity.type
_entity.pdbx_description
1 polymer ?
#
loop_
_entity_poly.entity_id
_entity_poly.type
_entity_poly.pdbx_seq_one_letter_code
_entity_poly.pdbx_strand_id
1 'polypeptide(L)'
;MLIAQEKALKFLRPPTVLSREVDAVARNYFKNLKLDKHFIHGLGHGIGRAIHQPPKLSPKAKHQLVKPGDVVTIEPGLYFKNRFGIRIEDTIVKTKTGFRYLTNFPKDIKSVTIG
;
A
#
# COMPACT_ATOMS: atom_id res chain seq x y z
N MET A 1 -9.38 5.75 -2.22
CA MET A 1 -7.96 5.43 -2.48
C MET A 1 -7.02 6.11 -1.51
N LEU A 2 -7.04 7.42 -1.45
CA LEU A 2 -6.14 8.18 -0.56
C LEU A 2 -6.30 7.77 0.91
N ILE A 3 -7.54 7.63 1.38
CA ILE A 3 -7.80 7.24 2.77
C ILE A 3 -7.27 5.85 3.06
N ALA A 4 -7.45 4.91 2.14
CA ALA A 4 -6.92 3.56 2.31
C ALA A 4 -5.39 3.58 2.43
N GLN A 5 -4.71 4.33 1.58
CA GLN A 5 -3.26 4.49 1.64
C GLN A 5 -2.82 5.14 2.94
N GLU A 6 -3.48 6.22 3.35
CA GLU A 6 -3.15 6.93 4.60
C GLU A 6 -3.29 6.03 5.82
N LYS A 7 -4.35 5.23 5.88
CA LYS A 7 -4.55 4.29 6.97
C LYS A 7 -3.42 3.27 7.04
N ALA A 8 -3.03 2.72 5.91
CA ALA A 8 -1.94 1.76 5.84
C ALA A 8 -0.61 2.41 6.27
N LEU A 9 -0.33 3.62 5.81
CA LEU A 9 0.89 4.34 6.19
C LEU A 9 0.94 4.65 7.68
N LYS A 10 -0.17 5.05 8.28
CA LYS A 10 -0.23 5.30 9.73
C LYS A 10 0.02 4.03 10.54
N PHE A 11 -0.33 2.88 10.01
CA PHE A 11 -0.11 1.59 10.67
C PHE A 11 1.39 1.25 10.76
N LEU A 12 2.25 1.92 9.99
CA LEU A 12 3.69 1.70 9.99
C LEU A 12 4.44 2.41 11.12
N ARG A 13 3.75 3.00 12.09
CA ARG A 13 4.40 3.69 13.22
C ARG A 13 5.29 2.82 14.10
N PRO A 14 4.84 1.61 14.53
CA PRO A 14 5.72 0.75 15.33
C PRO A 14 6.98 0.37 14.55
N PRO A 15 8.11 0.12 15.24
CA PRO A 15 9.36 -0.21 14.55
C PRO A 15 9.25 -1.40 13.62
N THR A 16 8.46 -2.40 13.99
CA THR A 16 8.26 -3.61 13.19
C THR A 16 6.78 -3.96 13.16
N VAL A 17 6.26 -4.23 11.98
CA VAL A 17 4.86 -4.64 11.80
C VAL A 17 4.78 -5.84 10.88
N LEU A 18 3.71 -6.63 11.03
CA LEU A 18 3.45 -7.74 10.10
C LEU A 18 2.97 -7.17 8.76
N SER A 19 3.61 -7.59 7.69
CA SER A 19 3.30 -7.06 6.34
C SER A 19 1.87 -7.36 5.92
N ARG A 20 1.32 -8.53 6.27
CA ARG A 20 -0.07 -8.87 5.98
C ARG A 20 -1.06 -7.95 6.70
N GLU A 21 -0.69 -7.43 7.86
CA GLU A 21 -1.56 -6.52 8.62
C GLU A 21 -1.59 -5.13 8.01
N VAL A 22 -0.50 -4.70 7.38
CA VAL A 22 -0.49 -3.45 6.63
C VAL A 22 -1.47 -3.53 5.46
N ASP A 23 -1.45 -4.65 4.73
CA ASP A 23 -2.44 -4.91 3.68
C ASP A 23 -3.86 -4.92 4.25
N ALA A 24 -4.06 -5.60 5.38
CA ALA A 24 -5.37 -5.75 5.99
C ALA A 24 -6.00 -4.40 6.35
N VAL A 25 -5.22 -3.42 6.74
CA VAL A 25 -5.74 -2.08 7.07
C VAL A 25 -6.43 -1.46 5.85
N ALA A 26 -5.79 -1.48 4.69
CA ALA A 26 -6.37 -0.95 3.46
C ALA A 26 -7.55 -1.82 2.98
N ARG A 27 -7.37 -3.13 3.02
CA ARG A 27 -8.38 -4.09 2.55
C ARG A 27 -9.65 -4.03 3.38
N ASN A 28 -9.54 -3.91 4.71
CA ASN A 28 -10.70 -3.77 5.60
C ASN A 28 -11.43 -2.45 5.39
N TYR A 29 -10.71 -1.39 5.06
CA TYR A 29 -11.34 -0.13 4.71
C TYR A 29 -12.23 -0.31 3.47
N PHE A 30 -11.71 -0.96 2.42
CA PHE A 30 -12.50 -1.26 1.23
C PHE A 30 -13.68 -2.20 1.54
N LYS A 31 -13.46 -3.18 2.41
CA LYS A 31 -14.52 -4.12 2.82
C LYS A 31 -15.68 -3.39 3.49
N ASN A 32 -15.38 -2.41 4.33
CA ASN A 32 -16.42 -1.59 4.98
C ASN A 32 -17.23 -0.78 3.96
N LEU A 33 -16.64 -0.48 2.81
CA LEU A 33 -17.32 0.21 1.71
C LEU A 33 -17.91 -0.78 0.68
N LYS A 34 -17.80 -2.09 0.93
CA LYS A 34 -18.23 -3.17 0.01
C LYS A 34 -17.49 -3.12 -1.33
N LEU A 35 -16.21 -2.69 -1.31
CA LEU A 35 -15.37 -2.56 -2.50
C LEU A 35 -14.18 -3.52 -2.51
N ASP A 36 -14.04 -4.36 -1.49
CA ASP A 36 -12.87 -5.25 -1.36
C ASP A 36 -12.75 -6.26 -2.50
N LYS A 37 -13.85 -6.68 -3.11
CA LYS A 37 -13.83 -7.58 -4.27
C LYS A 37 -13.12 -6.97 -5.49
N HIS A 38 -12.98 -5.66 -5.52
CA HIS A 38 -12.30 -4.95 -6.61
C HIS A 38 -10.81 -4.72 -6.31
N PHE A 39 -10.36 -5.00 -5.10
CA PHE A 39 -8.96 -4.91 -4.72
C PHE A 39 -8.30 -6.29 -4.92
N ILE A 40 -7.85 -6.53 -6.14
CA ILE A 40 -7.48 -7.87 -6.62
C ILE A 40 -5.98 -8.20 -6.52
N HIS A 41 -5.18 -7.35 -5.91
CA HIS A 41 -3.75 -7.61 -5.67
C HIS A 41 -3.37 -7.23 -4.24
N GLY A 42 -2.17 -7.58 -3.83
CA GLY A 42 -1.65 -7.15 -2.53
C GLY A 42 -1.43 -5.64 -2.49
N LEU A 43 -1.34 -5.09 -1.28
CA LEU A 43 -1.15 -3.65 -1.09
C LEU A 43 0.21 -3.17 -1.61
N GLY A 44 1.23 -4.00 -1.55
CA GLY A 44 2.56 -3.61 -1.99
C GLY A 44 3.59 -4.70 -1.79
N HIS A 45 4.85 -4.33 -1.98
CA HIS A 45 5.97 -5.27 -1.93
C HIS A 45 7.29 -4.52 -1.65
N GLY A 46 8.28 -5.29 -1.22
CA GLY A 46 9.64 -4.78 -1.07
C GLY A 46 10.28 -4.46 -2.42
N ILE A 47 11.20 -3.53 -2.39
CA ILE A 47 12.03 -3.17 -3.54
C ILE A 47 13.49 -3.27 -3.12
N GLY A 48 14.30 -3.87 -3.98
CA GLY A 48 15.73 -3.99 -3.77
C GLY A 48 16.39 -4.44 -5.05
N ARG A 49 17.19 -5.50 -5.00
CA ARG A 49 17.82 -6.08 -6.21
C ARG A 49 16.77 -6.59 -7.19
N ALA A 50 15.64 -7.10 -6.69
CA ALA A 50 14.50 -7.49 -7.50
C ALA A 50 13.41 -6.43 -7.38
N ILE A 51 12.65 -6.21 -8.47
CA ILE A 51 11.54 -5.25 -8.47
C ILE A 51 10.46 -5.68 -7.48
N HIS A 52 10.24 -7.00 -7.36
CA HIS A 52 9.24 -7.56 -6.45
C HIS A 52 9.95 -8.53 -5.51
N GLN A 53 10.27 -8.07 -4.32
CA GLN A 53 10.90 -8.90 -3.29
C GLN A 53 10.17 -8.75 -1.96
N PRO A 54 10.39 -9.68 -1.00
CA PRO A 54 9.84 -9.53 0.34
C PRO A 54 10.34 -8.24 1.02
N PRO A 55 9.56 -7.70 1.97
CA PRO A 55 8.29 -8.23 2.44
C PRO A 55 7.15 -7.95 1.45
N LYS A 56 6.25 -8.92 1.30
CA LYS A 56 5.02 -8.73 0.51
C LYS A 56 3.91 -8.26 1.43
N LEU A 57 3.29 -7.16 1.08
CA LEU A 57 2.14 -6.62 1.82
C LEU A 57 0.89 -7.21 1.18
N SER A 58 0.51 -8.40 1.65
CA SER A 58 -0.52 -9.22 1.03
C SER A 58 -1.15 -10.12 2.09
N PRO A 59 -2.43 -10.51 1.92
CA PRO A 59 -3.06 -11.48 2.82
C PRO A 59 -2.31 -12.82 2.88
N LYS A 60 -1.58 -13.15 1.83
CA LYS A 60 -0.83 -14.41 1.72
C LYS A 60 0.55 -14.37 2.38
N ALA A 61 1.00 -13.22 2.84
CA ALA A 61 2.34 -13.05 3.42
C ALA A 61 2.34 -13.50 4.87
N LYS A 62 2.62 -14.78 5.11
CA LYS A 62 2.72 -15.34 6.45
C LYS A 62 4.07 -15.00 7.06
N HIS A 63 4.07 -14.48 8.29
CA HIS A 63 5.28 -14.23 9.10
C HIS A 63 6.30 -13.28 8.47
N GLN A 64 5.91 -12.49 7.46
CA GLN A 64 6.78 -11.46 6.90
C GLN A 64 6.63 -10.17 7.70
N LEU A 65 7.75 -9.51 7.92
CA LEU A 65 7.80 -8.28 8.72
C LEU A 65 8.31 -7.11 7.88
N VAL A 66 7.74 -5.94 8.13
CA VAL A 66 8.28 -4.68 7.63
C VAL A 66 9.10 -4.07 8.76
N LYS A 67 10.40 -3.88 8.53
CA LYS A 67 11.38 -3.44 9.53
C LYS A 67 12.03 -2.13 9.09
N PRO A 68 12.63 -1.38 10.03
CA PRO A 68 13.38 -0.18 9.66
C PRO A 68 14.42 -0.49 8.59
N GLY A 69 14.48 0.37 7.58
CA GLY A 69 15.36 0.20 6.43
C GLY A 69 14.72 -0.48 5.24
N ASP A 70 13.61 -1.18 5.41
CA ASP A 70 12.91 -1.79 4.29
C ASP A 70 12.32 -0.72 3.38
N VAL A 71 12.48 -0.90 2.09
CA VAL A 71 11.86 -0.06 1.06
C VAL A 71 10.70 -0.86 0.47
N VAL A 72 9.51 -0.30 0.57
CA VAL A 72 8.28 -0.98 0.12
C VAL A 72 7.39 -0.03 -0.67
N THR A 73 6.56 -0.60 -1.54
CA THR A 73 5.50 0.14 -2.19
C THR A 73 4.21 0.05 -1.38
N ILE A 74 3.40 1.10 -1.44
CA ILE A 74 2.04 1.13 -0.90
C ILE A 74 1.14 1.56 -2.04
N GLU A 75 0.40 0.61 -2.61
CA GLU A 75 -0.27 0.80 -3.89
C GLU A 75 -1.70 0.24 -3.92
N PRO A 76 -2.60 0.78 -3.10
CA PRO A 76 -3.99 0.34 -3.15
C PRO A 76 -4.60 0.62 -4.52
N GLY A 77 -5.41 -0.32 -5.02
CA GLY A 77 -6.05 -0.19 -6.32
C GLY A 77 -7.42 -0.84 -6.33
N LEU A 78 -8.34 -0.24 -7.07
CA LEU A 78 -9.66 -0.79 -7.30
C LEU A 78 -9.92 -0.87 -8.81
N TYR A 79 -10.40 -2.03 -9.25
CA TYR A 79 -10.58 -2.31 -10.68
C TYR A 79 -12.00 -2.78 -10.93
N PHE A 80 -12.71 -2.03 -11.76
CA PHE A 80 -14.11 -2.30 -12.10
C PHE A 80 -14.17 -2.84 -13.52
N LYS A 81 -14.45 -4.11 -13.63
CA LYS A 81 -14.42 -4.84 -14.91
C LYS A 81 -15.22 -4.10 -15.99
N ASN A 82 -14.59 -3.91 -17.16
CA ASN A 82 -15.16 -3.23 -18.32
C ASN A 82 -15.56 -1.77 -18.10
N ARG A 83 -15.04 -1.14 -17.04
CA ARG A 83 -15.31 0.27 -16.75
C ARG A 83 -14.01 1.06 -16.59
N PHE A 84 -13.36 0.92 -15.44
CA PHE A 84 -12.11 1.64 -15.16
C PHE A 84 -11.40 1.00 -13.99
N GLY A 85 -10.17 1.41 -13.79
CA GLY A 85 -9.41 1.08 -12.60
C GLY A 85 -8.71 2.33 -12.11
N ILE A 86 -8.43 2.37 -10.81
CA ILE A 86 -7.65 3.43 -10.20
C ILE A 86 -6.67 2.83 -9.20
N ARG A 87 -5.42 3.25 -9.28
CA ARG A 87 -4.36 2.88 -8.34
C ARG A 87 -3.53 4.12 -8.03
N ILE A 88 -3.21 4.29 -6.77
CA ILE A 88 -2.22 5.27 -6.34
C ILE A 88 -1.06 4.50 -5.72
N GLU A 89 0.14 4.96 -5.95
CA GLU A 89 1.34 4.25 -5.52
C GLU A 89 2.37 5.22 -5.00
N ASP A 90 2.93 4.90 -3.85
CA ASP A 90 4.13 5.54 -3.34
C ASP A 90 5.13 4.48 -2.91
N THR A 91 6.40 4.81 -3.05
CA THR A 91 7.50 4.05 -2.49
C THR A 91 7.97 4.76 -1.24
N ILE A 92 8.10 4.01 -0.16
CA ILE A 92 8.52 4.56 1.13
C ILE A 92 9.68 3.73 1.69
N VAL A 93 10.44 4.34 2.58
CA VAL A 93 11.40 3.63 3.42
C VAL A 93 10.84 3.60 4.84
N LYS A 94 10.81 2.41 5.44
CA LYS A 94 10.37 2.21 6.82
C LYS A 94 11.41 2.78 7.77
N THR A 95 10.97 3.57 8.75
CA THR A 95 11.82 4.08 9.81
C THR A 95 11.41 3.48 11.15
N LYS A 96 12.15 3.75 12.21
CA LYS A 96 11.83 3.26 13.57
C LYS A 96 10.50 3.78 14.10
N THR A 97 10.06 4.95 13.64
CA THR A 97 8.86 5.62 14.16
C THR A 97 7.78 5.81 13.11
N GLY A 98 7.99 5.34 11.89
CA GLY A 98 7.02 5.50 10.82
C GLY A 98 7.61 5.18 9.46
N PHE A 99 7.60 6.17 8.58
CA PHE A 99 8.09 6.00 7.23
C PHE A 99 8.52 7.36 6.65
N ARG A 100 9.24 7.31 5.53
CA ARG A 100 9.60 8.48 4.74
C ARG A 100 9.31 8.20 3.27
N TYR A 101 8.69 9.16 2.59
CA TYR A 101 8.42 9.04 1.16
C TYR A 101 9.71 9.08 0.35
N LEU A 102 9.81 8.19 -0.63
CA LEU A 102 10.84 8.25 -1.69
C LEU A 102 10.26 8.77 -2.99
N THR A 103 8.92 8.78 -3.11
CA THR A 103 8.20 9.37 -4.24
C THR A 103 7.42 10.58 -3.74
N ASN A 104 7.17 11.56 -4.61
CA ASN A 104 6.43 12.77 -4.21
C ASN A 104 5.48 13.27 -5.29
N PHE A 105 4.92 12.35 -6.08
CA PHE A 105 3.91 12.73 -7.06
C PHE A 105 2.63 13.19 -6.38
N PRO A 106 1.96 14.24 -6.90
CA PRO A 106 0.66 14.65 -6.41
C PRO A 106 -0.35 13.52 -6.56
N LYS A 107 -1.20 13.33 -5.56
CA LYS A 107 -2.21 12.26 -5.53
C LYS A 107 -3.63 12.79 -5.46
N ASP A 108 -3.81 14.09 -5.30
CA ASP A 108 -5.15 14.68 -5.27
C ASP A 108 -5.77 14.61 -6.67
N ILE A 109 -7.10 14.51 -6.70
CA ILE A 109 -7.82 14.32 -7.96
C ILE A 109 -7.59 15.45 -8.95
N LYS A 110 -7.43 16.66 -8.45
CA LYS A 110 -7.18 17.85 -9.28
C LYS A 110 -5.86 17.74 -10.04
N SER A 111 -4.81 17.28 -9.35
CA SER A 111 -3.46 17.20 -9.92
C SER A 111 -3.29 16.05 -10.89
N VAL A 112 -4.06 14.95 -10.72
CA VAL A 112 -3.92 13.74 -11.55
C VAL A 112 -4.98 13.62 -12.63
N THR A 113 -5.95 14.52 -12.69
CA THR A 113 -6.98 14.53 -13.73
C THR A 113 -6.42 15.15 -14.99
N ILE A 114 -6.58 14.45 -16.11
CA ILE A 114 -6.16 14.91 -17.43
C ILE A 114 -7.41 15.27 -18.24
N GLY A 115 -7.42 16.44 -18.79
CA GLY A 115 -8.52 16.79 -19.69
C GLY A 115 -9.25 18.01 -19.45
#